data_12c5bf0306825b60acd5e8f50d07cef2
#
_entry.id   12c5bf0306825b60acd5e8f50d07cef2
#
_cell.length_a   1.000
_cell.length_b   1.000
_cell.length_c   1.000
_cell.angle_alpha   90.00
_cell.angle_beta   90.00
_cell.angle_gamma   90.00
#
_symmetry.space_group_name_H-M   'P 1'
#
loop_
_entity.id
_entity.type
_entity.pdbx_description
1 polymer ?
#
loop_
_entity_poly.entity_id
_entity_poly.type
_entity_poly.pdbx_seq_one_letter_code
_entity_poly.pdbx_strand_id
1 'polypeptide(L)'
;MKLWKEIAVAECIEYLQYQLDKVNFEFTPGEKTYKTFEIILNDFSVSQIYGIIWRSVADASKLYLEKGIRKNHAANSVIGACERYAERAKINGWDLTQYNRIKDIPQSTLSLFYFNRVLRIGDMGFRVPPTIV
;
A
#
# COMPACT_ATOMS: atom_id res chain seq x y z
N MET A 1 15.57 -0.07 8.18
CA MET A 1 16.60 -0.23 7.16
C MET A 1 16.10 0.26 5.81
N LYS A 2 16.95 1.02 5.11
CA LYS A 2 16.54 1.70 3.90
C LYS A 2 16.05 0.76 2.78
N LEU A 3 16.80 -0.33 2.52
CA LEU A 3 16.41 -1.26 1.46
C LEU A 3 15.09 -1.98 1.77
N TRP A 4 14.88 -2.37 3.01
CA TRP A 4 13.60 -2.97 3.42
C TRP A 4 12.45 -2.00 3.12
N LYS A 5 12.62 -0.73 3.54
CA LYS A 5 11.60 0.29 3.33
C LYS A 5 11.35 0.58 1.85
N GLU A 6 12.41 0.63 1.04
CA GLU A 6 12.28 0.82 -0.41
C GLU A 6 11.52 -0.33 -1.07
N ILE A 7 11.82 -1.55 -0.69
CA ILE A 7 11.10 -2.73 -1.20
C ILE A 7 9.63 -2.67 -0.76
N ALA A 8 9.38 -2.33 0.50
CA ALA A 8 8.02 -2.25 1.03
C ALA A 8 7.20 -1.17 0.31
N VAL A 9 7.78 0.01 0.07
CA VAL A 9 7.11 1.08 -0.69
C VAL A 9 6.77 0.59 -2.09
N ALA A 10 7.71 -0.07 -2.77
CA ALA A 10 7.48 -0.59 -4.11
C ALA A 10 6.34 -1.61 -4.14
N GLU A 11 6.27 -2.49 -3.14
CA GLU A 11 5.18 -3.46 -3.03
C GLU A 11 3.82 -2.80 -2.81
N CYS A 12 3.76 -1.75 -1.98
CA CYS A 12 2.54 -0.98 -1.77
C CYS A 12 2.07 -0.31 -3.06
N ILE A 13 2.98 0.31 -3.81
CA ILE A 13 2.64 0.98 -5.07
C ILE A 13 2.17 -0.03 -6.12
N GLU A 14 2.81 -1.19 -6.19
CA GLU A 14 2.40 -2.25 -7.11
C GLU A 14 0.97 -2.72 -6.80
N TYR A 15 0.65 -2.92 -5.54
CA TYR A 15 -0.70 -3.29 -5.13
C TYR A 15 -1.71 -2.18 -5.44
N LEU A 16 -1.34 -0.92 -5.22
CA LEU A 16 -2.17 0.23 -5.56
C LEU A 16 -2.50 0.24 -7.05
N GLN A 17 -1.49 0.07 -7.90
CA GLN A 17 -1.69 0.00 -9.35
C GLN A 17 -2.61 -1.15 -9.74
N TYR A 18 -2.40 -2.32 -9.13
CA TYR A 18 -3.26 -3.48 -9.38
C TYR A 18 -4.73 -3.17 -9.07
N GLN A 19 -5.00 -2.56 -7.92
CA GLN A 19 -6.37 -2.25 -7.53
C GLN A 19 -6.97 -1.13 -8.41
N LEU A 20 -6.20 -0.12 -8.78
CA LEU A 20 -6.66 0.94 -9.68
C LEU A 20 -6.94 0.41 -11.08
N ASP A 21 -6.11 -0.51 -11.58
CA ASP A 21 -6.33 -1.15 -12.89
C ASP A 21 -7.64 -1.94 -12.91
N LYS A 22 -7.97 -2.60 -11.81
CA LYS A 22 -9.23 -3.36 -11.71
C LYS A 22 -10.47 -2.50 -11.87
N VAL A 23 -10.41 -1.24 -11.47
CA VAL A 23 -11.53 -0.30 -11.62
C VAL A 23 -11.34 0.64 -12.81
N ASN A 24 -10.37 0.37 -13.66
CA ASN A 24 -10.05 1.12 -14.86
C ASN A 24 -9.69 2.59 -14.59
N PHE A 25 -9.01 2.85 -13.49
CA PHE A 25 -8.47 4.17 -13.16
C PHE A 25 -7.01 4.24 -13.60
N GLU A 26 -6.69 5.18 -14.48
CA GLU A 26 -5.31 5.45 -14.84
C GLU A 26 -4.64 6.27 -13.74
N PHE A 27 -3.43 5.88 -13.36
CA PHE A 27 -2.70 6.55 -12.29
C PHE A 27 -1.20 6.37 -12.49
N THR A 28 -0.46 7.46 -12.38
CA THR A 28 0.99 7.43 -12.42
C THR A 28 1.52 7.83 -11.04
N PRO A 29 2.25 6.94 -10.35
CA PRO A 29 2.83 7.27 -9.05
C PRO A 29 3.79 8.45 -9.16
N GLY A 30 3.63 9.43 -8.27
CA GLY A 30 4.51 10.57 -8.17
C GLY A 30 5.25 10.60 -6.85
N GLU A 31 5.98 11.66 -6.62
CA GLU A 31 6.76 11.84 -5.39
C GLU A 31 5.89 11.74 -4.14
N LYS A 32 4.70 12.34 -4.18
CA LYS A 32 3.76 12.27 -3.04
C LYS A 32 3.34 10.84 -2.73
N THR A 33 3.16 10.00 -3.75
CA THR A 33 2.79 8.60 -3.57
C THR A 33 3.87 7.86 -2.77
N TYR A 34 5.13 8.01 -3.17
CA TYR A 34 6.24 7.38 -2.47
C TYR A 34 6.36 7.85 -1.03
N LYS A 35 6.28 9.18 -0.82
CA LYS A 35 6.38 9.76 0.52
C LYS A 35 5.25 9.31 1.44
N THR A 36 4.03 9.23 0.92
CA THR A 36 2.86 8.80 1.70
C THR A 36 3.07 7.38 2.22
N PHE A 37 3.48 6.44 1.36
CA PHE A 37 3.71 5.08 1.81
C PHE A 37 4.92 4.95 2.72
N GLU A 38 5.96 5.74 2.52
CA GLU A 38 7.09 5.78 3.47
C GLU A 38 6.62 6.14 4.88
N ILE A 39 5.74 7.13 5.00
CA ILE A 39 5.21 7.56 6.28
C ILE A 39 4.31 6.49 6.90
N ILE A 40 3.40 5.93 6.12
CA ILE A 40 2.46 4.90 6.60
C ILE A 40 3.22 3.66 7.08
N LEU A 41 4.30 3.29 6.40
CA LEU A 41 5.12 2.13 6.76
C LEU A 41 5.86 2.28 8.09
N ASN A 42 5.91 3.48 8.66
CA ASN A 42 6.45 3.65 10.01
C ASN A 42 5.58 2.96 11.07
N ASP A 43 4.30 2.78 10.80
CA ASP A 43 3.33 2.28 11.77
C ASP A 43 2.64 0.99 11.34
N PHE A 44 2.60 0.70 10.04
CA PHE A 44 1.86 -0.44 9.49
C PHE A 44 2.71 -1.26 8.55
N SER A 45 2.42 -2.57 8.48
CA SER A 45 3.08 -3.49 7.54
C SER A 45 2.50 -3.33 6.13
N VAL A 46 3.23 -3.85 5.13
CA VAL A 46 2.72 -3.94 3.75
C VAL A 46 1.38 -4.68 3.73
N SER A 47 1.29 -5.78 4.48
CA SER A 47 0.06 -6.58 4.58
C SER A 47 -1.13 -5.75 5.07
N GLN A 48 -0.94 -4.91 6.07
CA GLN A 48 -1.98 -4.03 6.59
C GLN A 48 -2.31 -2.90 5.62
N ILE A 49 -1.30 -2.37 4.94
CA ILE A 49 -1.48 -1.31 3.95
C ILE A 49 -2.29 -1.81 2.75
N TYR A 50 -2.20 -3.08 2.40
CA TYR A 50 -3.06 -3.68 1.38
C TYR A 50 -4.54 -3.42 1.69
N GLY A 51 -4.95 -3.59 2.94
CA GLY A 51 -6.33 -3.31 3.35
C GLY A 51 -6.68 -1.83 3.25
N ILE A 52 -5.75 -0.95 3.61
CA ILE A 52 -5.93 0.49 3.48
C ILE A 52 -6.13 0.88 2.02
N ILE A 53 -5.29 0.35 1.13
CA ILE A 53 -5.38 0.61 -0.31
C ILE A 53 -6.70 0.09 -0.89
N TRP A 54 -7.04 -1.16 -0.57
CA TRP A 54 -8.28 -1.77 -1.06
C TRP A 54 -9.49 -0.93 -0.71
N ARG A 55 -9.58 -0.51 0.53
CA ARG A 55 -10.69 0.31 1.02
C ARG A 55 -10.72 1.68 0.35
N SER A 56 -9.55 2.31 0.22
CA SER A 56 -9.45 3.64 -0.39
C SER A 56 -9.82 3.63 -1.86
N VAL A 57 -9.43 2.59 -2.60
CA VAL A 57 -9.80 2.43 -4.01
C VAL A 57 -11.30 2.16 -4.13
N ALA A 58 -11.86 1.32 -3.25
CA ALA A 58 -13.30 1.04 -3.24
C ALA A 58 -14.12 2.32 -3.00
N ASP A 59 -13.69 3.14 -2.05
CA ASP A 59 -14.35 4.41 -1.75
C ASP A 59 -14.25 5.40 -2.91
N ALA A 60 -13.10 5.47 -3.57
CA ALA A 60 -12.92 6.33 -4.75
C ALA A 60 -13.80 5.87 -5.92
N SER A 61 -13.89 4.57 -6.14
CA SER A 61 -14.75 3.99 -7.17
C SER A 61 -16.21 4.31 -6.91
N LYS A 62 -16.63 4.19 -5.65
CA LYS A 62 -17.99 4.53 -5.24
C LYS A 62 -18.30 6.01 -5.48
N LEU A 63 -17.39 6.90 -5.11
CA LEU A 63 -17.54 8.33 -5.36
C LEU A 63 -17.65 8.63 -6.86
N TYR A 64 -16.85 7.98 -7.69
CA TYR A 64 -16.89 8.13 -9.12
C TYR A 64 -18.28 7.74 -9.69
N LEU A 65 -18.81 6.60 -9.24
CA LEU A 65 -20.10 6.10 -9.71
C LEU A 65 -21.29 6.91 -9.22
N GLU A 66 -21.25 7.37 -7.96
CA GLU A 66 -22.39 8.06 -7.33
C GLU A 66 -22.39 9.57 -7.56
N LYS A 67 -21.20 10.20 -7.55
CA LYS A 67 -21.07 11.66 -7.60
C LYS A 67 -20.69 12.19 -8.99
N GLY A 68 -20.35 11.31 -9.94
CA GLY A 68 -19.98 11.71 -11.28
C GLY A 68 -18.69 12.50 -11.39
N ILE A 69 -17.78 12.34 -10.43
CA ILE A 69 -16.48 13.01 -10.51
C ILE A 69 -15.63 12.38 -11.61
N ARG A 70 -14.64 13.12 -12.12
CA ARG A 70 -13.76 12.62 -13.18
C ARG A 70 -12.92 11.46 -12.70
N LYS A 71 -12.63 10.50 -13.60
CA LYS A 71 -11.80 9.32 -13.29
C LYS A 71 -10.44 9.68 -12.73
N ASN A 72 -9.75 10.63 -13.34
CA ASN A 72 -8.41 11.03 -12.86
C ASN A 72 -8.48 11.70 -11.50
N HIS A 73 -9.53 12.45 -11.21
CA HIS A 73 -9.73 13.03 -9.89
C HIS A 73 -9.97 11.94 -8.85
N ALA A 74 -10.81 10.96 -9.17
CA ALA A 74 -11.07 9.81 -8.29
C ALA A 74 -9.78 9.03 -8.03
N ALA A 75 -9.00 8.72 -9.07
CA ALA A 75 -7.74 8.00 -8.92
C ALA A 75 -6.75 8.77 -8.03
N ASN A 76 -6.60 10.07 -8.26
CA ASN A 76 -5.67 10.89 -7.48
C ASN A 76 -6.12 11.08 -6.02
N SER A 77 -7.41 10.96 -5.73
CA SER A 77 -7.92 11.09 -4.37
C SER A 77 -7.56 9.90 -3.48
N VAL A 78 -7.19 8.76 -4.07
CA VAL A 78 -6.88 7.54 -3.32
C VAL A 78 -5.70 7.73 -2.38
N ILE A 79 -4.67 8.47 -2.80
CA ILE A 79 -3.48 8.70 -1.96
C ILE A 79 -3.85 9.45 -0.68
N GLY A 80 -4.62 10.52 -0.81
CA GLY A 80 -5.11 11.27 0.36
C GLY A 80 -6.02 10.43 1.25
N ALA A 81 -6.84 9.56 0.65
CA ALA A 81 -7.69 8.64 1.40
C ALA A 81 -6.86 7.63 2.21
N CYS A 82 -5.81 7.07 1.61
CA CYS A 82 -4.89 6.17 2.32
C CYS A 82 -4.25 6.87 3.53
N GLU A 83 -3.78 8.09 3.31
CA GLU A 83 -3.14 8.89 4.36
C GLU A 83 -4.10 9.15 5.52
N ARG A 84 -5.32 9.59 5.22
CA ARG A 84 -6.33 9.86 6.26
C ARG A 84 -6.76 8.61 7.01
N TYR A 85 -6.92 7.50 6.32
CA TYR A 85 -7.31 6.23 6.94
C TYR A 85 -6.22 5.73 7.89
N ALA A 86 -4.96 5.76 7.42
CA ALA A 86 -3.82 5.35 8.23
C ALA A 86 -3.68 6.21 9.48
N GLU A 87 -3.85 7.52 9.34
CA GLU A 87 -3.78 8.45 10.47
C GLU A 87 -4.87 8.17 11.50
N ARG A 88 -6.10 7.95 11.05
CA ARG A 88 -7.20 7.57 11.96
C ARG A 88 -6.96 6.25 12.66
N ALA A 89 -6.46 5.26 11.94
CA ALA A 89 -6.14 3.97 12.53
C ALA A 89 -5.07 4.08 13.61
N LYS A 90 -4.05 4.90 13.36
CA LYS A 90 -2.99 5.15 14.32
C LYS A 90 -3.52 5.86 15.57
N ILE A 91 -4.29 6.93 15.39
CA ILE A 91 -4.84 7.73 16.51
C ILE A 91 -5.78 6.89 17.37
N ASN A 92 -6.63 6.08 16.74
CA ASN A 92 -7.61 5.26 17.45
C ASN A 92 -7.07 3.90 17.91
N GLY A 93 -5.83 3.59 17.59
CA GLY A 93 -5.23 2.31 17.98
C GLY A 93 -5.88 1.10 17.32
N TRP A 94 -6.38 1.25 16.09
CA TRP A 94 -7.02 0.13 15.38
C TRP A 94 -6.01 -0.95 15.03
N ASP A 95 -6.38 -2.21 15.28
CA ASP A 95 -5.62 -3.36 14.87
C ASP A 95 -6.08 -3.77 13.47
N LEU A 96 -5.34 -3.32 12.46
CA LEU A 96 -5.71 -3.56 11.07
C LEU A 96 -5.48 -5.01 10.66
N THR A 97 -6.42 -5.55 9.88
CA THR A 97 -6.34 -6.91 9.36
C THR A 97 -5.13 -7.08 8.44
N GLN A 98 -4.46 -8.22 8.59
CA GLN A 98 -3.37 -8.63 7.69
C GLN A 98 -3.95 -9.28 6.44
N TYR A 99 -3.46 -8.87 5.28
CA TYR A 99 -3.89 -9.42 3.99
C TYR A 99 -2.81 -10.33 3.43
N ASN A 100 -3.20 -11.27 2.57
CA ASN A 100 -2.25 -12.15 1.90
C ASN A 100 -1.74 -11.54 0.59
N ARG A 101 -0.57 -12.00 0.13
CA ARG A 101 -0.08 -11.64 -1.20
C ARG A 101 -1.05 -12.17 -2.25
N ILE A 102 -1.16 -11.44 -3.35
CA ILE A 102 -2.03 -11.80 -4.46
C ILE A 102 -1.22 -12.60 -5.47
N LYS A 103 -1.81 -13.68 -6.01
CA LYS A 103 -1.15 -14.51 -7.03
C LYS A 103 -0.78 -13.73 -8.29
N ASP A 104 -1.60 -12.74 -8.66
CA ASP A 104 -1.38 -11.91 -9.85
C ASP A 104 -0.23 -10.92 -9.65
N ILE A 105 0.23 -10.71 -8.41
CA ILE A 105 1.37 -9.87 -8.08
C ILE A 105 2.33 -10.70 -7.23
N PRO A 106 3.13 -11.57 -7.85
CA PRO A 106 4.07 -12.40 -7.09
C PRO A 106 5.15 -11.54 -6.44
N GLN A 107 5.66 -12.02 -5.32
CA GLN A 107 6.77 -11.37 -4.66
C GLN A 107 7.98 -11.28 -5.61
N SER A 108 8.59 -10.11 -5.69
CA SER A 108 9.76 -9.91 -6.57
C SER A 108 10.94 -10.78 -6.12
N THR A 109 11.81 -11.11 -7.06
CA THR A 109 13.04 -11.86 -6.76
C THR A 109 13.91 -11.12 -5.76
N LEU A 110 14.01 -9.80 -5.87
CA LEU A 110 14.77 -8.99 -4.93
C LEU A 110 14.19 -9.07 -3.52
N SER A 111 12.87 -8.97 -3.39
CA SER A 111 12.19 -9.08 -2.11
C SER A 111 12.41 -10.45 -1.47
N LEU A 112 12.22 -11.53 -2.24
CA LEU A 112 12.46 -12.90 -1.78
C LEU A 112 13.89 -13.08 -1.29
N PHE A 113 14.86 -12.63 -2.07
CA PHE A 113 16.27 -12.74 -1.71
C PHE A 113 16.57 -11.96 -0.44
N TYR A 114 16.13 -10.71 -0.38
CA TYR A 114 16.45 -9.83 0.74
C TYR A 114 15.88 -10.37 2.05
N PHE A 115 14.59 -10.71 2.08
CA PHE A 115 13.97 -11.16 3.32
C PHE A 115 14.36 -12.58 3.73
N ASN A 116 14.58 -13.47 2.76
CA ASN A 116 14.91 -14.86 3.08
C ASN A 116 16.39 -15.09 3.29
N ARG A 117 17.26 -14.40 2.55
CA ARG A 117 18.71 -14.65 2.55
C ARG A 117 19.50 -13.62 3.34
N VAL A 118 19.16 -12.34 3.23
CA VAL A 118 19.90 -11.27 3.89
C VAL A 118 19.39 -11.06 5.32
N LEU A 119 18.11 -10.79 5.49
CA LEU A 119 17.52 -10.56 6.82
C LEU A 119 17.07 -11.84 7.50
N ARG A 120 16.77 -12.89 6.73
CA ARG A 120 16.29 -14.20 7.24
C ARG A 120 15.01 -14.09 8.06
N ILE A 121 14.15 -13.17 7.70
CA ILE A 121 12.86 -12.97 8.38
C ILE A 121 11.68 -13.47 7.54
N GLY A 122 11.92 -13.84 6.27
CA GLY A 122 10.89 -14.42 5.40
C GLY A 122 9.67 -13.53 5.26
N ASP A 123 8.50 -14.10 5.55
CA ASP A 123 7.22 -13.41 5.42
C ASP A 123 7.04 -12.22 6.36
N MET A 124 7.87 -12.10 7.39
CA MET A 124 7.83 -10.93 8.27
C MET A 124 8.11 -9.62 7.53
N GLY A 125 8.85 -9.68 6.42
CA GLY A 125 9.06 -8.51 5.57
C GLY A 125 7.78 -7.92 5.01
N PHE A 126 6.74 -8.75 4.89
CA PHE A 126 5.41 -8.33 4.46
C PHE A 126 4.48 -8.03 5.62
N ARG A 127 4.64 -8.74 6.73
CA ARG A 127 3.68 -8.75 7.83
C ARG A 127 4.01 -7.81 9.00
N VAL A 128 5.21 -7.27 9.04
CA VAL A 128 5.58 -6.28 10.05
C VAL A 128 6.08 -5.00 9.38
N PRO A 129 5.94 -3.84 10.05
CA PRO A 129 6.47 -2.59 9.51
C PRO A 129 8.00 -2.68 9.34
N PRO A 130 8.57 -2.03 8.32
CA PRO A 130 10.01 -1.98 8.15
C PRO A 130 10.69 -1.37 9.37
N THR A 131 11.75 -2.01 9.85
CA THR A 131 12.52 -1.53 10.99
C THR A 131 13.97 -1.30 10.59
N ILE A 132 14.69 -0.55 11.42
CA ILE A 132 16.14 -0.41 11.27
C ILE A 132 16.78 -1.64 11.89
N VAL A 133 17.51 -2.40 11.07
CA VAL A 133 18.13 -3.65 11.49
C VAL A 133 19.63 -3.53 11.36
#